data_d479130d5d2722763a24526951c968ee
#
_entry.id   d479130d5d2722763a24526951c968ee
#
_cell.length_a   1.000
_cell.length_b   1.000
_cell.length_c   1.000
_cell.angle_alpha   90.00
_cell.angle_beta   90.00
_cell.angle_gamma   90.00
#
_symmetry.space_group_name_H-M   'P 1'
#
loop_
_entity.id
_entity.type
_entity.pdbx_description
1 polymer ?
#
loop_
_entity_poly.entity_id
_entity_poly.type
_entity_poly.pdbx_seq_one_letter_code
_entity_poly.pdbx_strand_id
1 'polypeptide(L)'
;YGKIIAKQEVSQDDEITGVFKNEEHDIENSTTITLDKIKGKSNAKKFIGAKVGDVITLKTKGLFNDDQDVINMLKVSDDDAQGLNIEVTFTVNEVNARELADLDQDLFDKLFGKDNVKSATELREKIKEDAEKQFVQQSDQKLLNDVTEFLVENTKFDLPSSFLQKWMQTAGEEELDDNQAKEEYEKSEKSMRYQLIEGKLVTENNLQVNFDELKEFSKKMIIGQMAQFGQMNPSDKELDDIAARVLSNKEEVKRLSEQLTSQKLLTFYKEKANLKIKELPYDKFVKEVYGS
;
A
#
# COMPACT_ATOMS: atom_id res chain seq x y z
N TYR A 1 17.91 3.43 -6.17
CA TYR A 1 18.96 4.42 -6.34
C TYR A 1 20.02 3.88 -7.30
N GLY A 2 20.50 4.73 -8.20
CA GLY A 2 21.49 4.39 -9.21
C GLY A 2 21.67 5.54 -10.19
N LYS A 3 22.56 5.35 -11.17
CA LYS A 3 22.78 6.30 -12.27
C LYS A 3 22.11 5.74 -13.51
N ILE A 4 21.44 6.61 -14.27
CA ILE A 4 20.99 6.30 -15.62
C ILE A 4 22.12 6.70 -16.57
N ILE A 5 22.60 5.74 -17.35
CA ILE A 5 23.67 5.95 -18.34
C ILE A 5 23.08 5.76 -19.73
N ALA A 6 23.15 6.81 -20.55
CA ALA A 6 22.73 6.73 -21.93
C ALA A 6 23.71 5.85 -22.73
N LYS A 7 23.17 4.93 -23.54
CA LYS A 7 23.89 4.00 -24.39
C LYS A 7 23.48 4.19 -25.84
N GLN A 8 24.28 3.70 -26.74
CA GLN A 8 24.01 3.73 -28.18
C GLN A 8 23.42 2.42 -28.71
N GLU A 9 23.56 1.33 -27.93
CA GLU A 9 23.18 -0.02 -28.34
C GLU A 9 22.50 -0.74 -27.18
N VAL A 10 21.41 -1.45 -27.48
CA VAL A 10 20.55 -2.17 -26.52
C VAL A 10 21.23 -3.43 -26.01
N SER A 11 21.28 -3.59 -24.68
CA SER A 11 21.63 -4.82 -23.97
C SER A 11 20.44 -5.39 -23.20
N GLN A 12 20.60 -6.56 -22.58
CA GLN A 12 19.52 -7.34 -21.97
C GLN A 12 18.71 -6.59 -20.91
N ASP A 13 19.38 -5.79 -20.08
CA ASP A 13 18.76 -5.15 -18.89
C ASP A 13 18.55 -3.65 -19.07
N ASP A 14 18.60 -3.17 -20.31
CA ASP A 14 18.47 -1.75 -20.62
C ASP A 14 16.97 -1.33 -20.69
N GLU A 15 16.71 -0.08 -20.33
CA GLU A 15 15.43 0.61 -20.57
C GLU A 15 15.52 1.26 -21.98
N ILE A 16 14.55 0.93 -22.85
CA ILE A 16 14.53 1.37 -24.24
C ILE A 16 13.34 2.29 -24.42
N THR A 17 13.59 3.57 -24.67
CA THR A 17 12.55 4.54 -25.01
C THR A 17 12.44 4.64 -26.51
N GLY A 18 11.23 4.55 -27.02
CA GLY A 18 10.97 4.59 -28.45
C GLY A 18 9.49 4.81 -28.78
N VAL A 19 9.18 4.77 -30.07
CA VAL A 19 7.83 5.01 -30.57
C VAL A 19 7.33 3.76 -31.30
N PHE A 20 6.20 3.22 -30.83
CA PHE A 20 5.41 2.26 -31.59
C PHE A 20 4.58 3.00 -32.65
N LYS A 21 4.59 2.52 -33.91
CA LYS A 21 3.82 3.12 -34.99
C LYS A 21 3.18 2.06 -35.88
N ASN A 22 1.90 2.31 -36.23
CA ASN A 22 1.19 1.67 -37.34
C ASN A 22 0.16 2.67 -37.90
N GLU A 23 0.32 3.09 -39.14
CA GLU A 23 -0.53 4.13 -39.75
C GLU A 23 -1.94 3.62 -40.12
N GLU A 24 -2.09 2.33 -40.42
CA GLU A 24 -3.39 1.74 -40.77
C GLU A 24 -4.34 1.65 -39.59
N HIS A 25 -3.79 1.54 -38.38
CA HIS A 25 -4.54 1.41 -37.13
C HIS A 25 -4.43 2.63 -36.22
N ASP A 26 -3.92 3.75 -36.75
CA ASP A 26 -3.74 5.03 -36.01
C ASP A 26 -2.98 4.85 -34.67
N ILE A 27 -1.97 3.98 -34.69
CA ILE A 27 -1.12 3.72 -33.54
C ILE A 27 0.14 4.60 -33.66
N GLU A 28 0.32 5.51 -32.70
CA GLU A 28 1.56 6.25 -32.48
C GLU A 28 1.72 6.54 -31.01
N ASN A 29 2.59 5.78 -30.31
CA ASN A 29 2.81 5.94 -28.90
C ASN A 29 4.28 5.89 -28.51
N SER A 30 4.76 6.97 -27.87
CA SER A 30 6.08 7.02 -27.24
C SER A 30 6.03 6.37 -25.88
N THR A 31 6.86 5.38 -25.67
CA THR A 31 6.90 4.61 -24.42
C THR A 31 8.29 4.08 -24.11
N THR A 32 8.50 3.71 -22.85
CA THR A 32 9.73 3.04 -22.40
C THR A 32 9.41 1.58 -22.12
N ILE A 33 10.18 0.68 -22.70
CA ILE A 33 10.05 -0.76 -22.53
C ILE A 33 11.33 -1.36 -21.95
N THR A 34 11.16 -2.47 -21.26
CA THR A 34 12.25 -3.38 -20.83
C THR A 34 12.03 -4.75 -21.45
N LEU A 35 13.10 -5.50 -21.69
CA LEU A 35 12.98 -6.76 -22.43
C LEU A 35 12.26 -7.89 -21.66
N ASP A 36 12.11 -7.78 -20.35
CA ASP A 36 11.29 -8.67 -19.52
C ASP A 36 9.78 -8.56 -19.77
N LYS A 37 9.30 -7.40 -20.26
CA LYS A 37 7.92 -7.21 -20.70
C LYS A 37 7.63 -7.76 -22.08
N ILE A 38 8.66 -8.03 -22.86
CA ILE A 38 8.52 -8.60 -24.20
C ILE A 38 8.41 -10.13 -24.11
N LYS A 39 7.27 -10.66 -24.57
CA LYS A 39 7.00 -12.08 -24.58
C LYS A 39 7.84 -12.81 -25.63
N GLY A 40 8.52 -13.84 -25.16
CA GLY A 40 9.26 -14.75 -26.01
C GLY A 40 10.66 -14.26 -26.41
N LYS A 41 11.63 -15.18 -26.26
CA LYS A 41 13.05 -14.91 -26.55
C LYS A 41 13.33 -14.44 -28.00
N SER A 42 12.46 -14.80 -28.94
CA SER A 42 12.62 -14.41 -30.35
C SER A 42 12.34 -12.92 -30.56
N ASN A 43 11.30 -12.36 -29.86
CA ASN A 43 10.98 -10.95 -29.95
C ASN A 43 12.01 -10.11 -29.19
N ALA A 44 12.39 -10.50 -27.99
CA ALA A 44 13.43 -9.81 -27.21
C ALA A 44 14.77 -9.75 -27.94
N LYS A 45 15.16 -10.80 -28.67
CA LYS A 45 16.38 -10.84 -29.49
C LYS A 45 16.42 -9.81 -30.61
N LYS A 46 15.26 -9.33 -31.10
CA LYS A 46 15.22 -8.29 -32.14
C LYS A 46 15.68 -6.93 -31.60
N PHE A 47 15.55 -6.71 -30.32
CA PHE A 47 15.97 -5.46 -29.65
C PHE A 47 17.45 -5.51 -29.28
N ILE A 48 17.98 -6.67 -28.90
CA ILE A 48 19.39 -6.79 -28.48
C ILE A 48 20.30 -6.44 -29.65
N GLY A 49 21.21 -5.49 -29.43
CA GLY A 49 22.14 -5.00 -30.44
C GLY A 49 21.56 -3.91 -31.34
N ALA A 50 20.27 -3.55 -31.20
CA ALA A 50 19.68 -2.43 -31.91
C ALA A 50 20.28 -1.11 -31.40
N LYS A 51 20.43 -0.15 -32.28
CA LYS A 51 21.01 1.18 -31.98
C LYS A 51 19.94 2.26 -31.95
N VAL A 52 20.26 3.35 -31.31
CA VAL A 52 19.45 4.57 -31.36
C VAL A 52 19.24 4.97 -32.83
N GLY A 53 17.99 5.13 -33.21
CA GLY A 53 17.55 5.40 -34.61
C GLY A 53 17.09 4.15 -35.37
N ASP A 54 17.37 2.96 -34.91
CA ASP A 54 16.91 1.73 -35.57
C ASP A 54 15.39 1.55 -35.47
N VAL A 55 14.81 0.96 -36.53
CA VAL A 55 13.39 0.64 -36.62
C VAL A 55 13.21 -0.88 -36.58
N ILE A 56 12.54 -1.38 -35.58
CA ILE A 56 12.29 -2.81 -35.36
C ILE A 56 10.86 -3.15 -35.74
N THR A 57 10.68 -4.09 -36.66
CA THR A 57 9.35 -4.56 -37.04
C THR A 57 8.93 -5.75 -36.18
N LEU A 58 7.73 -5.65 -35.60
CA LEU A 58 7.17 -6.58 -34.62
C LEU A 58 5.74 -6.95 -34.98
N LYS A 59 5.31 -8.16 -34.60
CA LYS A 59 3.91 -8.57 -34.66
C LYS A 59 3.31 -8.48 -33.26
N THR A 60 2.17 -7.84 -33.12
CA THR A 60 1.50 -7.62 -31.82
C THR A 60 1.07 -8.91 -31.15
N LYS A 61 0.68 -9.94 -31.95
CA LYS A 61 0.29 -11.23 -31.43
C LYS A 61 1.42 -11.90 -30.63
N GLY A 62 1.22 -11.97 -29.32
CA GLY A 62 2.21 -12.56 -28.39
C GLY A 62 3.49 -11.74 -28.27
N LEU A 63 3.41 -10.43 -28.43
CA LEU A 63 4.54 -9.51 -28.23
C LEU A 63 4.73 -9.20 -26.75
N PHE A 64 3.64 -9.03 -26.01
CA PHE A 64 3.64 -8.71 -24.58
C PHE A 64 3.11 -9.89 -23.73
N ASN A 65 3.31 -9.82 -22.44
CA ASN A 65 2.95 -10.88 -21.51
C ASN A 65 1.43 -10.96 -21.30
N ASP A 66 0.74 -9.82 -21.28
CA ASP A 66 -0.70 -9.72 -21.13
C ASP A 66 -1.32 -8.62 -22.00
N ASP A 67 -2.66 -8.58 -22.07
CA ASP A 67 -3.41 -7.62 -22.87
C ASP A 67 -3.31 -6.19 -22.27
N GLN A 68 -3.10 -6.06 -20.95
CA GLN A 68 -2.90 -4.76 -20.33
C GLN A 68 -1.61 -4.09 -20.80
N ASP A 69 -0.55 -4.88 -21.03
CA ASP A 69 0.69 -4.34 -21.62
C ASP A 69 0.45 -3.91 -23.07
N VAL A 70 -0.39 -4.64 -23.86
CA VAL A 70 -0.77 -4.21 -25.22
C VAL A 70 -1.46 -2.85 -25.20
N ILE A 71 -2.45 -2.67 -24.33
CA ILE A 71 -3.20 -1.40 -24.16
C ILE A 71 -2.25 -0.26 -23.79
N ASN A 72 -1.40 -0.50 -22.79
CA ASN A 72 -0.50 0.55 -22.27
C ASN A 72 0.59 0.94 -23.28
N MET A 73 1.15 -0.04 -23.99
CA MET A 73 2.28 0.18 -24.91
C MET A 73 1.85 0.71 -26.29
N LEU A 74 0.68 0.29 -26.76
CA LEU A 74 0.18 0.71 -28.08
C LEU A 74 -0.88 1.82 -28.01
N LYS A 75 -1.42 2.12 -26.80
CA LYS A 75 -2.52 3.08 -26.59
C LYS A 75 -3.78 2.76 -27.37
N VAL A 76 -4.09 1.47 -27.47
CA VAL A 76 -5.34 0.96 -28.05
C VAL A 76 -6.41 0.76 -26.97
N SER A 77 -7.68 0.62 -27.38
CA SER A 77 -8.77 0.33 -26.45
C SER A 77 -8.72 -1.13 -25.97
N ASP A 78 -9.44 -1.44 -24.88
CA ASP A 78 -9.55 -2.80 -24.35
C ASP A 78 -10.13 -3.77 -25.40
N ASP A 79 -11.12 -3.31 -26.17
CA ASP A 79 -11.77 -4.11 -27.23
C ASP A 79 -10.80 -4.38 -28.39
N ASP A 80 -9.97 -3.41 -28.75
CA ASP A 80 -9.00 -3.55 -29.86
C ASP A 80 -7.77 -4.36 -29.44
N ALA A 81 -7.42 -4.39 -28.16
CA ALA A 81 -6.28 -5.15 -27.67
C ALA A 81 -6.51 -6.67 -27.71
N GLN A 82 -7.77 -7.10 -27.53
CA GLN A 82 -8.11 -8.53 -27.51
C GLN A 82 -7.90 -9.18 -28.88
N GLY A 83 -6.86 -10.03 -28.95
CA GLY A 83 -6.52 -10.74 -30.17
C GLY A 83 -5.88 -9.91 -31.26
N LEU A 84 -5.39 -8.71 -30.95
CA LEU A 84 -4.71 -7.82 -31.93
C LEU A 84 -3.53 -8.54 -32.59
N ASN A 85 -3.61 -8.66 -33.92
CA ASN A 85 -2.61 -9.34 -34.72
C ASN A 85 -2.24 -8.52 -35.95
N ILE A 86 -1.53 -7.45 -35.71
CA ILE A 86 -1.03 -6.50 -36.72
C ILE A 86 0.49 -6.38 -36.66
N GLU A 87 1.09 -5.81 -37.68
CA GLU A 87 2.50 -5.46 -37.68
C GLU A 87 2.66 -4.04 -37.18
N VAL A 88 3.58 -3.81 -36.24
CA VAL A 88 3.95 -2.49 -35.73
C VAL A 88 5.43 -2.29 -35.86
N THR A 89 5.86 -1.06 -36.04
CA THR A 89 7.26 -0.68 -35.97
C THR A 89 7.55 -0.04 -34.63
N PHE A 90 8.74 -0.28 -34.10
CA PHE A 90 9.28 0.39 -32.93
C PHE A 90 10.58 1.08 -33.29
N THR A 91 10.57 2.42 -33.21
CA THR A 91 11.78 3.23 -33.47
C THR A 91 12.47 3.46 -32.14
N VAL A 92 13.73 3.07 -32.03
CA VAL A 92 14.55 3.25 -30.82
C VAL A 92 15.02 4.69 -30.75
N ASN A 93 14.56 5.44 -29.76
CA ASN A 93 14.96 6.85 -29.57
C ASN A 93 16.06 7.02 -28.54
N GLU A 94 15.98 6.25 -27.41
CA GLU A 94 16.96 6.30 -26.35
C GLU A 94 17.17 4.89 -25.78
N VAL A 95 18.39 4.62 -25.36
CA VAL A 95 18.76 3.42 -24.64
C VAL A 95 19.45 3.83 -23.35
N ASN A 96 18.92 3.40 -22.23
CA ASN A 96 19.40 3.76 -20.91
C ASN A 96 19.73 2.51 -20.10
N ALA A 97 20.97 2.41 -19.62
CA ALA A 97 21.37 1.42 -18.63
C ALA A 97 21.18 1.98 -17.23
N ARG A 98 20.66 1.17 -16.33
CA ARG A 98 20.57 1.50 -14.91
C ARG A 98 21.75 0.88 -14.17
N GLU A 99 22.77 1.67 -13.88
CA GLU A 99 23.83 1.26 -12.96
C GLU A 99 23.35 1.37 -11.51
N LEU A 100 23.51 0.27 -10.74
CA LEU A 100 23.23 0.33 -9.30
C LEU A 100 24.20 1.29 -8.63
N ALA A 101 23.72 2.01 -7.63
CA ALA A 101 24.56 2.88 -6.82
C ALA A 101 25.59 2.06 -6.06
N ASP A 102 26.80 2.58 -5.95
CA ASP A 102 27.82 2.03 -5.07
C ASP A 102 27.35 2.11 -3.60
N LEU A 103 27.73 1.11 -2.82
CA LEU A 103 27.43 1.08 -1.38
C LEU A 103 28.45 1.96 -0.64
N ASP A 104 28.34 3.27 -0.86
CA ASP A 104 29.23 4.30 -0.34
C ASP A 104 28.50 5.29 0.61
N GLN A 105 29.24 6.23 1.19
CA GLN A 105 28.69 7.19 2.13
C GLN A 105 27.62 8.10 1.49
N ASP A 106 27.77 8.43 0.20
CA ASP A 106 26.81 9.27 -0.51
C ASP A 106 25.43 8.58 -0.61
N LEU A 107 25.41 7.27 -0.87
CA LEU A 107 24.18 6.49 -0.86
C LEU A 107 23.60 6.39 0.54
N PHE A 108 24.43 6.13 1.55
CA PHE A 108 23.97 5.98 2.94
C PHE A 108 23.35 7.28 3.45
N ASP A 109 23.98 8.41 3.18
CA ASP A 109 23.50 9.74 3.57
C ASP A 109 22.19 10.12 2.87
N LYS A 110 22.01 9.73 1.61
CA LYS A 110 20.76 9.94 0.86
C LYS A 110 19.60 9.10 1.39
N LEU A 111 19.88 7.89 1.86
CA LEU A 111 18.85 6.96 2.35
C LEU A 111 18.44 7.24 3.78
N PHE A 112 19.38 7.51 4.66
CA PHE A 112 19.18 7.56 6.10
C PHE A 112 19.54 8.90 6.75
N GLY A 113 20.01 9.87 5.97
CA GLY A 113 20.51 11.15 6.47
C GLY A 113 21.99 11.10 6.83
N LYS A 114 22.61 12.27 6.83
CA LYS A 114 24.07 12.43 6.94
C LYS A 114 24.63 11.74 8.18
N ASP A 115 25.66 10.93 7.99
CA ASP A 115 26.45 10.23 9.02
C ASP A 115 25.66 9.23 9.92
N ASN A 116 24.40 8.93 9.59
CA ASN A 116 23.58 7.97 10.35
C ASN A 116 23.91 6.50 10.06
N VAL A 117 24.48 6.21 8.90
CA VAL A 117 24.94 4.89 8.48
C VAL A 117 26.33 5.04 7.87
N LYS A 118 27.28 4.24 8.30
CA LYS A 118 28.72 4.39 7.91
C LYS A 118 29.29 3.19 7.18
N SER A 119 28.52 2.13 7.04
CA SER A 119 28.99 0.90 6.38
C SER A 119 27.83 0.14 5.71
N ALA A 120 28.16 -0.69 4.73
CA ALA A 120 27.20 -1.59 4.10
C ALA A 120 26.59 -2.60 5.10
N THR A 121 27.28 -2.92 6.18
CA THR A 121 26.76 -3.78 7.26
C THR A 121 25.67 -3.04 8.05
N GLU A 122 25.97 -1.82 8.50
CA GLU A 122 24.98 -0.98 9.18
C GLU A 122 23.77 -0.68 8.30
N LEU A 123 23.98 -0.47 6.98
CA LEU A 123 22.90 -0.31 6.02
C LEU A 123 21.96 -1.52 6.01
N ARG A 124 22.51 -2.73 5.96
CA ARG A 124 21.69 -3.96 5.97
C ARG A 124 20.94 -4.14 7.30
N GLU A 125 21.60 -3.85 8.41
CA GLU A 125 20.98 -3.90 9.73
C GLU A 125 19.83 -2.90 9.85
N LYS A 126 20.02 -1.67 9.34
CA LYS A 126 18.98 -0.63 9.34
C LYS A 126 17.79 -0.99 8.47
N ILE A 127 18.04 -1.49 7.26
CA ILE A 127 16.97 -1.99 6.36
C ILE A 127 16.22 -3.15 7.02
N LYS A 128 16.94 -4.07 7.67
CA LYS A 128 16.33 -5.20 8.38
C LYS A 128 15.46 -4.70 9.54
N GLU A 129 15.96 -3.79 10.36
CA GLU A 129 15.23 -3.21 11.48
C GLU A 129 13.94 -2.50 11.00
N ASP A 130 14.01 -1.72 9.92
CA ASP A 130 12.87 -1.03 9.36
C ASP A 130 11.83 -2.00 8.77
N ALA A 131 12.29 -3.05 8.08
CA ALA A 131 11.42 -4.11 7.59
C ALA A 131 10.75 -4.89 8.75
N GLU A 132 11.50 -5.24 9.80
CA GLU A 132 10.94 -5.90 10.99
C GLU A 132 9.88 -5.04 11.68
N LYS A 133 10.11 -3.73 11.82
CA LYS A 133 9.10 -2.79 12.36
C LYS A 133 7.83 -2.77 11.52
N GLN A 134 7.97 -2.74 10.20
CA GLN A 134 6.82 -2.78 9.28
C GLN A 134 6.04 -4.09 9.41
N PHE A 135 6.73 -5.23 9.51
CA PHE A 135 6.08 -6.53 9.70
C PHE A 135 5.40 -6.66 11.06
N VAL A 136 5.97 -6.08 12.12
CA VAL A 136 5.31 -6.02 13.42
C VAL A 136 3.97 -5.29 13.32
N GLN A 137 3.92 -4.15 12.64
CA GLN A 137 2.66 -3.41 12.43
C GLN A 137 1.62 -4.23 11.65
N GLN A 138 2.05 -4.93 10.60
CA GLN A 138 1.15 -5.80 9.82
C GLN A 138 0.66 -6.99 10.64
N SER A 139 1.54 -7.60 11.43
CA SER A 139 1.18 -8.68 12.35
C SER A 139 0.23 -8.20 13.44
N ASP A 140 0.42 -6.99 13.96
CA ASP A 140 -0.44 -6.37 14.95
C ASP A 140 -1.85 -6.09 14.39
N GLN A 141 -1.93 -5.61 13.16
CA GLN A 141 -3.21 -5.43 12.48
C GLN A 141 -3.93 -6.77 12.23
N LYS A 142 -3.18 -7.79 11.81
CA LYS A 142 -3.73 -9.14 11.68
C LYS A 142 -4.27 -9.66 13.00
N LEU A 143 -3.53 -9.50 14.09
CA LEU A 143 -3.97 -9.90 15.43
C LEU A 143 -5.28 -9.21 15.82
N LEU A 144 -5.38 -7.89 15.61
CA LEU A 144 -6.63 -7.16 15.88
C LEU A 144 -7.80 -7.73 15.07
N ASN A 145 -7.59 -8.00 13.78
CA ASN A 145 -8.63 -8.56 12.92
C ASN A 145 -9.04 -9.96 13.37
N ASP A 146 -8.07 -10.84 13.65
CA ASP A 146 -8.32 -12.23 14.08
C ASP A 146 -9.06 -12.28 15.43
N VAL A 147 -8.66 -11.42 16.38
CA VAL A 147 -9.35 -11.35 17.67
C VAL A 147 -10.76 -10.78 17.51
N THR A 148 -10.93 -9.76 16.66
CA THR A 148 -12.25 -9.20 16.35
C THR A 148 -13.19 -10.25 15.78
N GLU A 149 -12.73 -11.00 14.78
CA GLU A 149 -13.52 -12.06 14.15
C GLU A 149 -13.86 -13.16 15.17
N PHE A 150 -12.85 -13.63 15.92
CA PHE A 150 -13.04 -14.61 16.96
C PHE A 150 -14.07 -14.17 18.01
N LEU A 151 -14.00 -12.92 18.47
CA LEU A 151 -14.93 -12.39 19.47
C LEU A 151 -16.36 -12.28 18.94
N VAL A 152 -16.53 -11.83 17.69
CA VAL A 152 -17.84 -11.73 17.04
C VAL A 152 -18.48 -13.11 16.86
N GLU A 153 -17.70 -14.12 16.47
CA GLU A 153 -18.20 -15.47 16.24
C GLU A 153 -18.52 -16.24 17.53
N ASN A 154 -17.73 -16.00 18.58
CA ASN A 154 -17.83 -16.77 19.82
C ASN A 154 -18.60 -16.09 20.95
N THR A 155 -18.94 -14.80 20.82
CA THR A 155 -19.74 -14.07 21.81
C THR A 155 -21.20 -14.04 21.37
N LYS A 156 -22.03 -14.85 22.01
CA LYS A 156 -23.45 -14.98 21.65
C LYS A 156 -24.32 -14.04 22.48
N PHE A 157 -25.05 -13.20 21.83
CA PHE A 157 -26.13 -12.35 22.37
C PHE A 157 -27.05 -11.91 21.23
N ASP A 158 -28.26 -11.57 21.57
CA ASP A 158 -29.26 -11.15 20.59
C ASP A 158 -29.21 -9.64 20.37
N LEU A 159 -29.20 -9.23 19.10
CA LEU A 159 -29.41 -7.84 18.72
C LEU A 159 -30.91 -7.62 18.48
N PRO A 160 -31.48 -6.45 18.83
CA PRO A 160 -32.88 -6.13 18.55
C PRO A 160 -33.06 -5.81 17.05
N SER A 161 -32.93 -6.83 16.21
CA SER A 161 -32.87 -6.70 14.73
C SER A 161 -34.05 -5.92 14.15
N SER A 162 -35.28 -6.22 14.60
CA SER A 162 -36.48 -5.52 14.12
C SER A 162 -36.47 -4.03 14.47
N PHE A 163 -35.94 -3.65 15.62
CA PHE A 163 -35.77 -2.26 16.02
C PHE A 163 -34.67 -1.58 15.18
N LEU A 164 -33.53 -2.22 15.03
CA LEU A 164 -32.40 -1.67 14.28
C LEU A 164 -32.73 -1.48 12.80
N GLN A 165 -33.41 -2.41 12.17
CA GLN A 165 -33.88 -2.26 10.79
C GLN A 165 -34.82 -1.06 10.65
N LYS A 166 -35.83 -0.91 11.55
CA LYS A 166 -36.73 0.27 11.55
C LYS A 166 -35.98 1.57 11.80
N TRP A 167 -34.99 1.56 12.68
CA TRP A 167 -34.17 2.74 12.95
C TRP A 167 -33.34 3.14 11.72
N MET A 168 -32.77 2.16 11.00
CA MET A 168 -32.00 2.40 9.78
C MET A 168 -32.81 3.03 8.66
N GLN A 169 -34.14 2.79 8.60
CA GLN A 169 -35.01 3.41 7.60
C GLN A 169 -34.99 4.94 7.67
N THR A 170 -34.78 5.50 8.84
CA THR A 170 -34.89 6.95 9.08
C THR A 170 -33.62 7.61 9.64
N ALA A 171 -32.59 6.84 9.93
CA ALA A 171 -31.38 7.35 10.58
C ALA A 171 -30.34 7.94 9.62
N GLY A 172 -30.43 7.64 8.33
CA GLY A 172 -29.52 8.13 7.29
C GLY A 172 -29.98 9.46 6.71
N GLU A 173 -29.20 9.98 5.75
CA GLU A 173 -29.57 11.18 4.97
C GLU A 173 -30.73 10.90 4.01
N GLU A 174 -30.86 9.65 3.56
CA GLU A 174 -31.94 9.17 2.70
C GLU A 174 -32.75 8.11 3.43
N GLU A 175 -34.07 8.12 3.23
CA GLU A 175 -34.96 7.11 3.77
C GLU A 175 -34.77 5.79 3.01
N LEU A 176 -34.63 4.67 3.73
CA LEU A 176 -34.52 3.35 3.15
C LEU A 176 -35.86 2.61 3.19
N ASP A 177 -36.16 1.84 2.15
CA ASP A 177 -37.29 0.91 2.20
C ASP A 177 -36.97 -0.32 3.08
N ASP A 178 -37.98 -1.16 3.35
CA ASP A 178 -37.86 -2.34 4.22
C ASP A 178 -36.75 -3.31 3.75
N ASN A 179 -36.57 -3.50 2.44
CA ASN A 179 -35.58 -4.41 1.89
C ASN A 179 -34.18 -3.81 2.00
N GLN A 180 -34.03 -2.54 1.68
CA GLN A 180 -32.77 -1.80 1.79
C GLN A 180 -32.29 -1.75 3.25
N ALA A 181 -33.20 -1.46 4.20
CA ALA A 181 -32.88 -1.44 5.62
C ALA A 181 -32.45 -2.81 6.14
N LYS A 182 -33.09 -3.88 5.65
CA LYS A 182 -32.69 -5.25 5.97
C LYS A 182 -31.29 -5.59 5.44
N GLU A 183 -31.02 -5.27 4.18
CA GLU A 183 -29.70 -5.49 3.59
C GLU A 183 -28.60 -4.72 4.33
N GLU A 184 -28.88 -3.46 4.69
CA GLU A 184 -27.95 -2.62 5.43
C GLU A 184 -27.69 -3.15 6.85
N TYR A 185 -28.74 -3.65 7.51
CA TYR A 185 -28.61 -4.35 8.79
C TYR A 185 -27.70 -5.59 8.66
N GLU A 186 -27.95 -6.44 7.66
CA GLU A 186 -27.15 -7.66 7.44
C GLU A 186 -25.68 -7.35 7.19
N LYS A 187 -25.35 -6.28 6.45
CA LYS A 187 -23.98 -5.81 6.23
C LYS A 187 -23.34 -5.28 7.52
N SER A 188 -24.12 -4.59 8.34
CA SER A 188 -23.63 -3.87 9.53
C SER A 188 -23.65 -4.73 10.80
N GLU A 189 -24.36 -5.86 10.82
CA GLU A 189 -24.58 -6.69 12.02
C GLU A 189 -23.27 -7.07 12.73
N LYS A 190 -22.27 -7.54 11.98
CA LYS A 190 -20.96 -7.92 12.54
C LYS A 190 -20.28 -6.73 13.22
N SER A 191 -20.33 -5.56 12.58
CA SER A 191 -19.74 -4.33 13.12
C SER A 191 -20.44 -3.88 14.40
N MET A 192 -21.77 -3.90 14.43
CA MET A 192 -22.55 -3.57 15.63
C MET A 192 -22.27 -4.54 16.78
N ARG A 193 -22.18 -5.84 16.49
CA ARG A 193 -21.79 -6.84 17.50
C ARG A 193 -20.44 -6.53 18.09
N TYR A 194 -19.45 -6.24 17.21
CA TYR A 194 -18.11 -5.93 17.68
C TYR A 194 -18.08 -4.66 18.54
N GLN A 195 -18.78 -3.59 18.15
CA GLN A 195 -18.85 -2.36 18.95
C GLN A 195 -19.37 -2.58 20.37
N LEU A 196 -20.38 -3.45 20.54
CA LEU A 196 -20.89 -3.80 21.87
C LEU A 196 -19.88 -4.63 22.68
N ILE A 197 -19.21 -5.57 22.03
CA ILE A 197 -18.17 -6.38 22.67
C ILE A 197 -16.98 -5.50 23.08
N GLU A 198 -16.52 -4.64 22.17
CA GLU A 198 -15.43 -3.69 22.40
C GLU A 198 -15.76 -2.74 23.55
N GLY A 199 -16.94 -2.12 23.54
CA GLY A 199 -17.39 -1.24 24.63
C GLY A 199 -17.38 -1.92 25.98
N LYS A 200 -17.79 -3.19 26.02
CA LYS A 200 -17.75 -4.00 27.26
C LYS A 200 -16.30 -4.31 27.68
N LEU A 201 -15.46 -4.74 26.77
CA LEU A 201 -14.04 -4.99 27.05
C LEU A 201 -13.33 -3.75 27.57
N VAL A 202 -13.53 -2.61 26.91
CA VAL A 202 -12.96 -1.32 27.30
C VAL A 202 -13.39 -0.94 28.71
N THR A 203 -14.69 -1.13 29.02
CA THR A 203 -15.23 -0.76 30.33
C THR A 203 -14.75 -1.67 31.45
N GLU A 204 -14.81 -2.98 31.25
CA GLU A 204 -14.48 -3.98 32.28
C GLU A 204 -12.97 -4.06 32.57
N ASN A 205 -12.13 -3.62 31.61
CA ASN A 205 -10.67 -3.68 31.76
C ASN A 205 -10.01 -2.30 31.95
N ASN A 206 -10.80 -1.26 32.20
CA ASN A 206 -10.33 0.11 32.41
C ASN A 206 -9.44 0.63 31.26
N LEU A 207 -9.84 0.34 30.02
CA LEU A 207 -9.12 0.74 28.81
C LEU A 207 -9.63 2.07 28.21
N GLN A 208 -10.55 2.77 28.89
CA GLN A 208 -11.08 4.04 28.42
C GLN A 208 -9.94 5.03 28.16
N VAL A 209 -10.07 5.78 27.09
CA VAL A 209 -9.14 6.86 26.75
C VAL A 209 -9.55 8.11 27.54
N ASN A 210 -8.64 8.64 28.33
CA ASN A 210 -8.81 9.93 28.98
C ASN A 210 -8.15 11.06 28.15
N PHE A 211 -8.48 12.31 28.52
CA PHE A 211 -8.00 13.48 27.77
C PHE A 211 -6.47 13.63 27.80
N ASP A 212 -5.83 13.34 28.91
CA ASP A 212 -4.37 13.47 29.06
C ASP A 212 -3.65 12.43 28.17
N GLU A 213 -4.13 11.19 28.15
CA GLU A 213 -3.62 10.15 27.26
C GLU A 213 -3.80 10.53 25.79
N LEU A 214 -4.96 11.09 25.45
CA LEU A 214 -5.25 11.52 24.08
C LEU A 214 -4.34 12.67 23.64
N LYS A 215 -4.07 13.61 24.56
CA LYS A 215 -3.14 14.72 24.32
C LYS A 215 -1.72 14.23 24.07
N GLU A 216 -1.21 13.32 24.90
CA GLU A 216 0.12 12.75 24.73
C GLU A 216 0.21 11.89 23.46
N PHE A 217 -0.85 11.15 23.12
CA PHE A 217 -0.93 10.40 21.86
C PHE A 217 -0.90 11.34 20.65
N SER A 218 -1.67 12.42 20.69
CA SER A 218 -1.68 13.47 19.65
C SER A 218 -0.29 14.05 19.43
N LYS A 219 0.43 14.39 20.50
CA LYS A 219 1.82 14.91 20.43
C LYS A 219 2.75 13.91 19.73
N LYS A 220 2.68 12.62 20.08
CA LYS A 220 3.50 11.58 19.43
C LYS A 220 3.22 11.48 17.93
N MET A 221 1.96 11.57 17.53
CA MET A 221 1.56 11.58 16.12
C MET A 221 2.11 12.80 15.38
N ILE A 222 2.03 13.99 16.00
CA ILE A 222 2.55 15.25 15.45
C ILE A 222 4.07 15.16 15.27
N ILE A 223 4.82 14.67 16.27
CA ILE A 223 6.27 14.46 16.15
C ILE A 223 6.61 13.55 14.99
N GLY A 224 5.89 12.44 14.83
CA GLY A 224 6.08 11.50 13.72
C GLY A 224 5.85 12.15 12.35
N GLN A 225 4.80 12.97 12.22
CA GLN A 225 4.54 13.73 11.00
C GLN A 225 5.61 14.80 10.73
N MET A 226 5.98 15.58 11.73
CA MET A 226 7.00 16.62 11.59
C MET A 226 8.36 16.04 11.18
N ALA A 227 8.73 14.87 11.72
CA ALA A 227 9.95 14.17 11.35
C ALA A 227 9.98 13.77 9.87
N GLN A 228 8.84 13.38 9.28
CA GLN A 228 8.74 13.08 7.84
C GLN A 228 9.01 14.30 6.95
N PHE A 229 8.75 15.51 7.48
CA PHE A 229 9.03 16.78 6.78
C PHE A 229 10.38 17.41 7.20
N GLY A 230 11.25 16.65 7.88
CA GLY A 230 12.57 17.09 8.26
C GLY A 230 12.64 18.00 9.51
N GLN A 231 11.52 18.19 10.22
CA GLN A 231 11.47 18.94 11.48
C GLN A 231 11.68 17.99 12.67
N MET A 232 12.92 17.83 13.08
CA MET A 232 13.31 16.77 14.02
C MET A 232 13.11 17.12 15.50
N ASN A 233 13.01 18.41 15.89
CA ASN A 233 12.98 18.82 17.29
C ASN A 233 12.00 19.99 17.51
N PRO A 234 10.67 19.77 17.45
CA PRO A 234 9.71 20.79 17.85
C PRO A 234 9.81 21.05 19.36
N SER A 235 9.59 22.29 19.78
CA SER A 235 9.53 22.63 21.21
C SER A 235 8.25 22.08 21.84
N ASP A 236 8.27 21.82 23.16
CA ASP A 236 7.09 21.37 23.91
C ASP A 236 5.90 22.32 23.76
N LYS A 237 6.16 23.63 23.70
CA LYS A 237 5.14 24.64 23.51
C LYS A 237 4.50 24.53 22.12
N GLU A 238 5.27 24.35 21.07
CA GLU A 238 4.74 24.15 19.71
C GLU A 238 3.90 22.89 19.63
N LEU A 239 4.34 21.79 20.25
CA LEU A 239 3.58 20.55 20.34
C LEU A 239 2.26 20.74 21.08
N ASP A 240 2.27 21.45 22.21
CA ASP A 240 1.07 21.76 22.98
C ASP A 240 0.09 22.61 22.17
N ASP A 241 0.57 23.64 21.48
CA ASP A 241 -0.26 24.53 20.65
C ASP A 241 -0.89 23.79 19.44
N ILE A 242 -0.11 22.91 18.81
CA ILE A 242 -0.62 22.10 17.67
C ILE A 242 -1.61 21.04 18.18
N ALA A 243 -1.27 20.33 19.25
CA ALA A 243 -2.15 19.32 19.85
C ALA A 243 -3.48 19.93 20.29
N ALA A 244 -3.47 21.13 20.90
CA ALA A 244 -4.68 21.84 21.30
C ALA A 244 -5.58 22.16 20.08
N ARG A 245 -4.99 22.58 18.95
CA ARG A 245 -5.74 22.82 17.70
C ARG A 245 -6.33 21.55 17.14
N VAL A 246 -5.56 20.46 17.09
CA VAL A 246 -6.06 19.15 16.60
C VAL A 246 -7.20 18.66 17.48
N LEU A 247 -7.06 18.75 18.81
CA LEU A 247 -8.06 18.30 19.77
C LEU A 247 -9.26 19.26 19.90
N SER A 248 -9.24 20.43 19.27
CA SER A 248 -10.42 21.29 19.15
C SER A 248 -11.41 20.80 18.08
N ASN A 249 -10.96 19.97 17.15
CA ASN A 249 -11.79 19.37 16.12
C ASN A 249 -12.40 18.05 16.63
N LYS A 250 -13.73 17.98 16.66
CA LYS A 250 -14.45 16.79 17.17
C LYS A 250 -14.19 15.51 16.36
N GLU A 251 -14.02 15.64 15.05
CA GLU A 251 -13.75 14.48 14.18
C GLU A 251 -12.34 13.93 14.44
N GLU A 252 -11.36 14.82 14.61
CA GLU A 252 -9.98 14.43 14.96
C GLU A 252 -9.93 13.80 16.36
N VAL A 253 -10.64 14.35 17.34
CA VAL A 253 -10.75 13.74 18.68
C VAL A 253 -11.32 12.33 18.57
N LYS A 254 -12.39 12.14 17.81
CA LYS A 254 -13.00 10.83 17.60
C LYS A 254 -11.99 9.87 16.95
N ARG A 255 -11.38 10.27 15.84
CA ARG A 255 -10.40 9.47 15.11
C ARG A 255 -9.20 9.06 15.97
N LEU A 256 -8.61 10.00 16.71
CA LEU A 256 -7.48 9.74 17.60
C LEU A 256 -7.88 8.86 18.80
N SER A 257 -9.09 9.05 19.34
CA SER A 257 -9.59 8.20 20.42
C SER A 257 -9.79 6.76 19.97
N GLU A 258 -10.34 6.53 18.77
CA GLU A 258 -10.48 5.21 18.18
C GLU A 258 -9.11 4.54 17.95
N GLN A 259 -8.14 5.28 17.43
CA GLN A 259 -6.77 4.77 17.25
C GLN A 259 -6.11 4.41 18.58
N LEU A 260 -6.23 5.26 19.59
CA LEU A 260 -5.64 4.98 20.90
C LEU A 260 -6.36 3.82 21.60
N THR A 261 -7.68 3.70 21.46
CA THR A 261 -8.45 2.56 21.94
C THR A 261 -7.97 1.26 21.28
N SER A 262 -7.77 1.25 19.97
CA SER A 262 -7.23 0.09 19.24
C SER A 262 -5.83 -0.29 19.74
N GLN A 263 -4.96 0.68 20.04
CA GLN A 263 -3.64 0.41 20.62
C GLN A 263 -3.72 -0.20 22.02
N LYS A 264 -4.62 0.31 22.87
CA LYS A 264 -4.86 -0.22 24.21
C LYS A 264 -5.40 -1.66 24.14
N LEU A 265 -6.34 -1.92 23.24
CA LEU A 265 -6.89 -3.25 22.99
C LEU A 265 -5.82 -4.22 22.47
N LEU A 266 -4.99 -3.78 21.52
CA LEU A 266 -3.87 -4.58 21.01
C LEU A 266 -2.92 -4.99 22.15
N THR A 267 -2.53 -4.05 22.99
CA THR A 267 -1.68 -4.32 24.16
C THR A 267 -2.37 -5.31 25.10
N PHE A 268 -3.64 -5.09 25.40
CA PHE A 268 -4.45 -5.96 26.24
C PHE A 268 -4.54 -7.38 25.66
N TYR A 269 -4.76 -7.54 24.35
CA TYR A 269 -4.83 -8.86 23.71
C TYR A 269 -3.46 -9.55 23.76
N LYS A 270 -2.36 -8.85 23.51
CA LYS A 270 -1.02 -9.41 23.63
C LYS A 270 -0.69 -9.90 25.05
N GLU A 271 -1.20 -9.25 26.06
CA GLU A 271 -0.96 -9.59 27.46
C GLU A 271 -1.90 -10.68 28.01
N LYS A 272 -3.16 -10.69 27.58
CA LYS A 272 -4.22 -11.49 28.20
C LYS A 272 -4.71 -12.66 27.36
N ALA A 273 -4.61 -12.57 26.02
CA ALA A 273 -5.08 -13.64 25.17
C ALA A 273 -4.04 -14.77 25.09
N ASN A 274 -4.55 -16.01 25.00
CA ASN A 274 -3.69 -17.19 24.77
C ASN A 274 -3.35 -17.28 23.29
N LEU A 275 -2.38 -16.48 22.84
CA LEU A 275 -1.99 -16.36 21.44
C LEU A 275 -1.18 -17.57 20.97
N LYS A 276 -1.51 -18.08 19.79
CA LYS A 276 -0.70 -19.07 19.07
C LYS A 276 0.19 -18.31 18.08
N ILE A 277 1.43 -18.04 18.49
CA ILE A 277 2.41 -17.35 17.65
C ILE A 277 2.93 -18.35 16.61
N LYS A 278 2.92 -17.92 15.34
CA LYS A 278 3.42 -18.69 14.21
C LYS A 278 4.46 -17.86 13.46
N GLU A 279 5.69 -18.33 13.46
CA GLU A 279 6.75 -17.73 12.65
C GLU A 279 6.62 -18.19 11.19
N LEU A 280 6.60 -17.23 10.25
CA LEU A 280 6.43 -17.50 8.82
C LEU A 280 7.53 -16.82 8.01
N PRO A 281 8.04 -17.46 6.94
CA PRO A 281 8.79 -16.76 5.90
C PRO A 281 7.92 -15.67 5.26
N TYR A 282 8.57 -14.62 4.77
CA TYR A 282 7.90 -13.44 4.19
C TYR A 282 6.79 -13.77 3.21
N ASP A 283 7.08 -14.59 2.19
CA ASP A 283 6.09 -14.96 1.16
C ASP A 283 4.85 -15.65 1.72
N LYS A 284 5.03 -16.46 2.77
CA LYS A 284 3.91 -17.13 3.46
C LYS A 284 3.14 -16.17 4.34
N PHE A 285 3.84 -15.24 4.99
CA PHE A 285 3.21 -14.20 5.80
C PHE A 285 2.32 -13.29 4.94
N VAL A 286 2.82 -12.84 3.78
CA VAL A 286 2.04 -12.02 2.84
C VAL A 286 0.78 -12.75 2.37
N LYS A 287 0.88 -14.03 2.05
CA LYS A 287 -0.30 -14.85 1.69
C LYS A 287 -1.30 -14.99 2.83
N GLU A 288 -0.84 -15.16 4.06
CA GLU A 288 -1.69 -15.31 5.24
C GLU A 288 -2.42 -13.98 5.58
N VAL A 289 -1.77 -12.83 5.36
CA VAL A 289 -2.32 -11.52 5.69
C VAL A 289 -3.23 -10.98 4.58
N TYR A 290 -2.85 -11.16 3.32
CA TYR A 290 -3.51 -10.53 2.17
C TYR A 290 -4.27 -11.50 1.26
N GLY A 291 -4.18 -12.82 1.49
CA GLY A 291 -5.00 -13.82 0.80
C GLY A 291 -4.68 -14.00 -0.70
N SER A 292 -3.45 -13.66 -1.14
CA SER A 292 -3.02 -13.75 -2.55
C SER A 292 -2.09 -14.91 -2.83
#